data_e53b65912181a60a2f88cdb213a3f928
#
_entry.id   e53b65912181a60a2f88cdb213a3f928
#
_cell.length_a   1.000
_cell.length_b   1.000
_cell.length_c   1.000
_cell.angle_alpha   90.00
_cell.angle_beta   90.00
_cell.angle_gamma   90.00
#
_symmetry.space_group_name_H-M   'P 1'
#
loop_
_entity.id
_entity.type
_entity.pdbx_description
1 polymer ?
#
loop_
_entity_poly.entity_id
_entity_poly.type
_entity_poly.pdbx_seq_one_letter_code
_entity_poly.pdbx_strand_id
1 'polypeptide(L)'
;MQTFLPGTQYVLGMDEFPPMKKCVENSWAFSIASDFNPNCNTISMPFVGSLATHRCGIDPITALAASTRNPSTTLVKNEKNNFGVIAENNSASFNILHSKKVESWCQSPGMNPIFITLANGIIVNHN
;
A
#
# COMPACT_ATOMS: atom_id res chain seq x y z
N MET A 1 -1.98 -3.32 15.93
CA MET A 1 -2.25 -2.51 14.71
C MET A 1 -3.35 -3.21 13.94
N GLN A 2 -4.34 -2.46 13.46
CA GLN A 2 -5.47 -2.97 12.66
C GLN A 2 -5.11 -2.95 11.17
N THR A 3 -5.56 -3.97 10.42
CA THR A 3 -5.42 -4.02 8.95
C THR A 3 -6.78 -3.84 8.30
N PHE A 4 -6.90 -2.91 7.37
CA PHE A 4 -8.11 -2.66 6.60
C PHE A 4 -8.01 -3.25 5.19
N LEU A 5 -9.14 -3.67 4.63
CA LEU A 5 -9.25 -4.43 3.39
C LEU A 5 -10.26 -3.76 2.42
N PRO A 6 -10.02 -2.51 1.99
CA PRO A 6 -11.02 -1.74 1.23
C PRO A 6 -11.36 -2.39 -0.13
N GLY A 7 -10.50 -3.25 -0.65
CA GLY A 7 -10.75 -4.01 -1.88
C GLY A 7 -11.94 -4.95 -1.74
N THR A 8 -12.07 -5.62 -0.61
CA THR A 8 -13.18 -6.54 -0.33
C THR A 8 -14.52 -5.81 -0.30
N GLN A 9 -14.62 -4.66 0.40
CA GLN A 9 -15.86 -3.87 0.41
C GLN A 9 -16.24 -3.41 -0.99
N TYR A 10 -15.24 -2.97 -1.79
CA TYR A 10 -15.49 -2.53 -3.15
C TYR A 10 -16.03 -3.65 -4.04
N VAL A 11 -15.39 -4.82 -4.04
CA VAL A 11 -15.79 -5.95 -4.90
C VAL A 11 -17.14 -6.52 -4.49
N LEU A 12 -17.46 -6.53 -3.20
CA LEU A 12 -18.76 -6.99 -2.68
C LEU A 12 -19.88 -5.92 -2.81
N GLY A 13 -19.58 -4.75 -3.38
CA GLY A 13 -20.56 -3.68 -3.55
C GLY A 13 -21.09 -3.10 -2.24
N MET A 14 -20.27 -3.09 -1.19
CA MET A 14 -20.67 -2.55 0.11
C MET A 14 -20.66 -1.01 0.09
N ASP A 15 -21.66 -0.40 0.69
CA ASP A 15 -21.76 1.07 0.80
C ASP A 15 -20.78 1.62 1.84
N GLU A 16 -20.55 0.88 2.93
CA GLU A 16 -19.68 1.29 4.02
C GLU A 16 -18.22 0.87 3.75
N PHE A 17 -17.33 1.84 3.90
CA PHE A 17 -15.88 1.63 3.79
C PHE A 17 -15.19 1.77 5.16
N PRO A 18 -13.99 1.19 5.33
CA PRO A 18 -13.27 1.24 6.59
C PRO A 18 -13.05 2.67 7.08
N PRO A 19 -13.18 2.95 8.39
CA PRO A 19 -13.11 4.29 8.96
C PRO A 19 -11.66 4.78 9.11
N MET A 20 -10.87 4.73 8.03
CA MET A 20 -9.44 5.08 8.05
C MET A 20 -9.21 6.53 8.44
N LYS A 21 -10.08 7.45 7.98
CA LYS A 21 -10.01 8.86 8.36
C LYS A 21 -10.05 9.06 9.87
N LYS A 22 -10.91 8.31 10.56
CA LYS A 22 -11.00 8.34 12.03
C LYS A 22 -9.70 7.86 12.68
N CYS A 23 -9.01 6.88 12.09
CA CYS A 23 -7.71 6.43 12.59
C CYS A 23 -6.65 7.53 12.45
N VAL A 24 -6.64 8.25 11.31
CA VAL A 24 -5.73 9.39 11.10
C VAL A 24 -5.99 10.50 12.12
N GLU A 25 -7.26 10.90 12.31
CA GLU A 25 -7.66 11.95 13.27
C GLU A 25 -7.26 11.63 14.72
N ASN A 26 -7.23 10.34 15.08
CA ASN A 26 -6.85 9.87 16.43
C ASN A 26 -5.38 9.41 16.51
N SER A 27 -4.58 9.58 15.45
CA SER A 27 -3.18 9.13 15.39
C SER A 27 -3.01 7.63 15.65
N TRP A 28 -3.99 6.82 15.28
CA TRP A 28 -3.93 5.37 15.41
C TRP A 28 -3.22 4.75 14.20
N ALA A 29 -2.19 3.96 14.47
CA ALA A 29 -1.51 3.23 13.41
C ALA A 29 -2.39 2.11 12.85
N PHE A 30 -2.47 2.03 11.51
CA PHE A 30 -3.17 0.98 10.78
C PHE A 30 -2.38 0.58 9.55
N SER A 31 -2.76 -0.53 8.95
CA SER A 31 -2.25 -0.99 7.65
C SER A 31 -3.40 -1.24 6.68
N ILE A 32 -3.07 -1.32 5.38
CA ILE A 32 -3.98 -1.72 4.33
C ILE A 32 -3.41 -2.93 3.59
N ALA A 33 -4.29 -3.81 3.12
CA ALA A 33 -3.93 -4.99 2.33
C ALA A 33 -4.96 -5.27 1.23
N SER A 34 -4.56 -6.10 0.27
CA SER A 34 -5.40 -6.46 -0.89
C SER A 34 -6.52 -7.44 -0.53
N ASP A 35 -6.30 -8.28 0.49
CA ASP A 35 -7.19 -9.41 0.80
C ASP A 35 -7.42 -10.33 -0.41
N PHE A 36 -6.35 -10.62 -1.16
CA PHE A 36 -6.45 -11.46 -2.36
C PHE A 36 -7.05 -12.82 -2.03
N ASN A 37 -8.25 -13.07 -2.56
CA ASN A 37 -9.00 -14.31 -2.38
C ASN A 37 -10.00 -14.46 -3.55
N PRO A 38 -10.73 -15.60 -3.68
CA PRO A 38 -11.68 -15.79 -4.77
C PRO A 38 -12.77 -14.70 -4.89
N ASN A 39 -13.16 -14.06 -3.78
CA ASN A 39 -14.16 -12.98 -3.78
C ASN A 39 -13.55 -11.59 -4.03
N CYS A 40 -12.26 -11.43 -3.80
CA CYS A 40 -11.52 -10.17 -4.03
C CYS A 40 -10.23 -10.47 -4.80
N ASN A 41 -10.38 -10.69 -6.10
CA ASN A 41 -9.29 -11.09 -7.00
C ASN A 41 -8.46 -9.88 -7.44
N THR A 42 -7.86 -9.17 -6.49
CA THR A 42 -6.91 -8.09 -6.77
C THR A 42 -5.63 -8.22 -5.93
N ILE A 43 -4.49 -8.09 -6.58
CA ILE A 43 -3.16 -7.97 -5.95
C ILE A 43 -2.60 -6.56 -6.10
N SER A 44 -3.35 -5.66 -6.74
CA SER A 44 -2.91 -4.30 -7.03
C SER A 44 -2.96 -3.41 -5.78
N MET A 45 -1.84 -3.25 -5.10
CA MET A 45 -1.74 -2.29 -3.99
C MET A 45 -1.96 -0.84 -4.42
N PRO A 46 -1.57 -0.37 -5.63
CA PRO A 46 -1.99 0.92 -6.14
C PRO A 46 -3.51 1.11 -6.20
N PHE A 47 -4.25 0.10 -6.64
CA PHE A 47 -5.71 0.13 -6.62
C PHE A 47 -6.28 0.17 -5.19
N VAL A 48 -5.76 -0.64 -4.28
CA VAL A 48 -6.14 -0.60 -2.85
C VAL A 48 -5.88 0.79 -2.25
N GLY A 49 -4.74 1.40 -2.58
CA GLY A 49 -4.42 2.78 -2.20
C GLY A 49 -5.41 3.80 -2.78
N SER A 50 -5.85 3.61 -4.04
CA SER A 50 -6.89 4.46 -4.64
C SER A 50 -8.21 4.38 -3.85
N LEU A 51 -8.62 3.20 -3.43
CA LEU A 51 -9.82 3.03 -2.59
C LEU A 51 -9.64 3.70 -1.22
N ALA A 52 -8.47 3.55 -0.59
CA ALA A 52 -8.17 4.20 0.68
C ALA A 52 -8.26 5.73 0.57
N THR A 53 -7.78 6.32 -0.54
CA THR A 53 -7.85 7.77 -0.75
C THR A 53 -9.25 8.23 -1.13
N HIS A 54 -9.88 7.62 -2.13
CA HIS A 54 -11.13 8.13 -2.69
C HIS A 54 -12.39 7.70 -1.91
N ARG A 55 -12.36 6.55 -1.23
CA ARG A 55 -13.52 6.01 -0.50
C ARG A 55 -13.37 6.14 1.01
N CYS A 56 -12.14 6.03 1.55
CA CYS A 56 -11.90 6.12 2.98
C CYS A 56 -11.38 7.49 3.44
N GLY A 57 -11.11 8.42 2.50
CA GLY A 57 -10.83 9.83 2.77
C GLY A 57 -9.47 10.12 3.43
N ILE A 58 -8.46 9.28 3.19
CA ILE A 58 -7.08 9.56 3.64
C ILE A 58 -6.22 10.07 2.48
N ASP A 59 -5.13 10.76 2.79
CA ASP A 59 -4.21 11.24 1.77
C ASP A 59 -3.30 10.11 1.21
N PRO A 60 -2.74 10.28 -0.02
CA PRO A 60 -1.92 9.24 -0.66
C PRO A 60 -0.66 8.86 0.10
N ILE A 61 -0.05 9.78 0.86
CA ILE A 61 1.17 9.52 1.63
C ILE A 61 0.84 8.67 2.86
N THR A 62 -0.26 8.98 3.55
CA THR A 62 -0.77 8.16 4.64
C THR A 62 -1.13 6.74 4.14
N ALA A 63 -1.77 6.62 2.97
CA ALA A 63 -2.06 5.33 2.35
C ALA A 63 -0.79 4.56 2.00
N LEU A 64 0.28 5.25 1.52
CA LEU A 64 1.57 4.63 1.25
C LEU A 64 2.22 4.11 2.54
N ALA A 65 2.24 4.91 3.60
CA ALA A 65 2.76 4.48 4.90
C ALA A 65 1.98 3.27 5.46
N ALA A 66 0.65 3.26 5.28
CA ALA A 66 -0.21 2.15 5.69
C ALA A 66 0.01 0.86 4.86
N SER A 67 0.57 0.96 3.63
CA SER A 67 0.88 -0.19 2.78
C SER A 67 2.34 -0.67 2.88
N THR A 68 3.23 0.13 3.48
CA THR A 68 4.69 -0.16 3.51
C THR A 68 5.25 -0.14 4.93
N ARG A 69 5.45 1.05 5.48
CA ARG A 69 6.09 1.27 6.79
C ARG A 69 5.31 0.62 7.94
N ASN A 70 4.01 0.85 8.00
CA ASN A 70 3.21 0.38 9.13
C ASN A 70 3.16 -1.16 9.20
N PRO A 71 2.81 -1.90 8.13
CA PRO A 71 2.81 -3.36 8.18
C PRO A 71 4.20 -3.95 8.44
N SER A 72 5.29 -3.30 8.01
CA SER A 72 6.64 -3.80 8.26
C SER A 72 6.98 -3.88 9.75
N THR A 73 6.32 -3.11 10.61
CA THR A 73 6.53 -3.17 12.06
C THR A 73 6.01 -4.46 12.70
N THR A 74 5.17 -5.22 12.00
CA THR A 74 4.66 -6.52 12.47
C THR A 74 5.54 -7.69 12.07
N LEU A 75 6.50 -7.47 11.16
CA LEU A 75 7.42 -8.51 10.71
C LEU A 75 8.56 -8.66 11.71
N VAL A 76 9.04 -9.90 11.86
CA VAL A 76 10.26 -10.16 12.64
C VAL A 76 11.44 -9.56 11.89
N LYS A 77 12.03 -8.51 12.46
CA LYS A 77 13.21 -7.86 11.90
C LYS A 77 14.43 -8.72 12.19
N ASN A 78 15.16 -9.04 11.14
CA ASN A 78 16.51 -9.60 11.23
C ASN A 78 17.40 -8.86 10.23
N GLU A 79 18.71 -9.11 10.24
CA GLU A 79 19.68 -8.45 9.37
C GLU A 79 19.37 -8.55 7.87
N LYS A 80 18.52 -9.51 7.46
CA LYS A 80 18.12 -9.73 6.06
C LYS A 80 16.75 -9.17 5.71
N ASN A 81 15.91 -8.84 6.69
CA ASN A 81 14.49 -8.51 6.50
C ASN A 81 14.16 -7.11 7.06
N ASN A 82 14.80 -6.10 6.52
CA ASN A 82 14.55 -4.71 6.90
C ASN A 82 13.79 -4.01 5.75
N PHE A 83 12.45 -4.10 5.79
CA PHE A 83 11.55 -3.61 4.75
C PHE A 83 10.71 -2.40 5.22
N GLY A 84 10.01 -1.78 4.29
CA GLY A 84 8.96 -0.80 4.55
C GLY A 84 9.42 0.66 4.54
N VAL A 85 10.74 0.91 4.57
CA VAL A 85 11.34 2.24 4.43
C VAL A 85 12.61 2.16 3.61
N ILE A 86 12.90 3.21 2.85
CA ILE A 86 14.17 3.36 2.13
C ILE A 86 15.15 4.02 3.11
N ALA A 87 16.14 3.27 3.57
CA ALA A 87 17.18 3.74 4.48
C ALA A 87 18.46 2.91 4.28
N GLU A 88 19.60 3.44 4.76
CA GLU A 88 20.86 2.70 4.77
C GLU A 88 20.72 1.37 5.52
N ASN A 89 21.37 0.33 5.01
CA ASN A 89 21.34 -1.04 5.53
C ASN A 89 19.96 -1.75 5.47
N ASN A 90 18.95 -1.14 4.82
CA ASN A 90 17.69 -1.82 4.53
C ASN A 90 17.76 -2.59 3.21
N SER A 91 16.85 -3.53 3.04
CA SER A 91 16.70 -4.27 1.78
C SER A 91 16.40 -3.30 0.63
N ALA A 92 17.14 -3.43 -0.47
CA ALA A 92 16.90 -2.68 -1.71
C ALA A 92 15.69 -3.26 -2.47
N SER A 93 14.53 -3.24 -1.81
CA SER A 93 13.24 -3.72 -2.35
C SER A 93 12.26 -2.56 -2.40
N PHE A 94 12.06 -2.00 -3.60
CA PHE A 94 11.20 -0.83 -3.81
C PHE A 94 10.74 -0.71 -5.27
N ASN A 95 9.73 0.11 -5.49
CA ASN A 95 9.21 0.44 -6.80
C ASN A 95 9.65 1.84 -7.23
N ILE A 96 10.01 1.99 -8.49
CA ILE A 96 10.22 3.28 -9.18
C ILE A 96 8.94 3.57 -9.96
N LEU A 97 8.40 4.76 -9.78
CA LEU A 97 7.16 5.18 -10.45
C LEU A 97 7.44 5.86 -11.79
N HIS A 98 6.46 5.85 -12.70
CA HIS A 98 6.46 6.65 -13.93
C HIS A 98 6.44 8.17 -13.66
N SER A 99 6.18 8.59 -12.44
CA SER A 99 6.01 9.97 -12.01
C SER A 99 7.08 10.40 -11.01
N LYS A 100 7.40 11.70 -11.03
CA LYS A 100 8.26 12.33 -10.00
C LYS A 100 7.51 12.63 -8.70
N LYS A 101 6.18 12.50 -8.70
CA LYS A 101 5.33 12.72 -7.52
C LYS A 101 5.00 11.39 -6.89
N VAL A 102 5.37 11.21 -5.63
CA VAL A 102 5.12 9.96 -4.89
C VAL A 102 3.62 9.70 -4.74
N GLU A 103 2.79 10.74 -4.62
CA GLU A 103 1.34 10.62 -4.47
C GLU A 103 0.68 9.90 -5.64
N SER A 104 1.32 9.94 -6.82
CA SER A 104 0.81 9.27 -8.04
C SER A 104 0.79 7.74 -7.94
N TRP A 105 1.40 7.16 -6.90
CA TRP A 105 1.41 5.71 -6.70
C TRP A 105 0.01 5.09 -6.65
N CYS A 106 -1.02 5.86 -6.26
CA CYS A 106 -2.39 5.37 -6.12
C CYS A 106 -3.47 6.34 -6.66
N GLN A 107 -3.10 7.38 -7.41
CA GLN A 107 -4.06 8.37 -7.89
C GLN A 107 -4.78 8.00 -9.20
N SER A 108 -4.33 6.96 -9.89
CA SER A 108 -4.88 6.54 -11.19
C SER A 108 -5.43 5.11 -11.10
N PRO A 109 -6.68 4.92 -10.62
CA PRO A 109 -7.31 3.60 -10.57
C PRO A 109 -7.29 2.91 -11.94
N GLY A 110 -6.91 1.63 -11.95
CA GLY A 110 -6.84 0.84 -13.19
C GLY A 110 -5.56 1.00 -14.01
N MET A 111 -4.68 1.95 -13.66
CA MET A 111 -3.36 2.08 -14.29
C MET A 111 -2.26 1.51 -13.39
N ASN A 112 -1.22 0.95 -14.01
CA ASN A 112 0.00 0.57 -13.27
C ASN A 112 0.92 1.80 -13.18
N PRO A 113 1.13 2.39 -12.00
CA PRO A 113 2.02 3.54 -11.83
C PRO A 113 3.50 3.14 -11.76
N ILE A 114 3.80 1.83 -11.69
CA ILE A 114 5.14 1.30 -11.44
C ILE A 114 5.89 1.15 -12.76
N PHE A 115 7.04 1.79 -12.87
CA PHE A 115 7.96 1.69 -14.01
C PHE A 115 8.94 0.52 -13.81
N ILE A 116 9.60 0.45 -12.65
CA ILE A 116 10.56 -0.62 -12.32
C ILE A 116 10.27 -1.12 -10.91
N THR A 117 10.36 -2.44 -10.73
CA THR A 117 10.37 -3.09 -9.41
C THR A 117 11.74 -3.70 -9.14
N LEU A 118 12.30 -3.36 -7.98
CA LEU A 118 13.50 -4.00 -7.44
C LEU A 118 13.15 -4.90 -6.26
N ALA A 119 13.74 -6.07 -6.22
CA ALA A 119 13.71 -6.99 -5.10
C ALA A 119 15.15 -7.35 -4.70
N ASN A 120 15.56 -6.98 -3.48
CA ASN A 120 16.93 -7.18 -2.99
C ASN A 120 18.02 -6.66 -3.96
N GLY A 121 17.78 -5.50 -4.57
CA GLY A 121 18.70 -4.87 -5.51
C GLY A 121 18.66 -5.41 -6.95
N ILE A 122 17.83 -6.42 -7.23
CA ILE A 122 17.68 -7.02 -8.56
C ILE A 122 16.40 -6.48 -9.20
N ILE A 123 16.48 -6.04 -10.45
CA ILE A 123 15.30 -5.67 -11.25
C ILE A 123 14.51 -6.93 -11.56
N VAL A 124 13.28 -7.02 -11.07
CA VAL A 124 12.38 -8.18 -11.28
C VAL A 124 11.24 -7.87 -12.25
N ASN A 125 10.95 -6.59 -12.47
CA ASN A 125 9.99 -6.15 -13.48
C ASN A 125 10.37 -4.79 -14.04
N HIS A 126 10.14 -4.60 -15.35
CA HIS A 126 10.35 -3.37 -16.09
C HIS A 126 9.20 -3.21 -17.08
N ASN A 127 8.37 -2.16 -16.91
CA ASN A 127 7.19 -1.85 -17.73
C ASN A 127 7.41 -0.62 -18.60
#